data_03462e561e8d809aa1e3dae80d9d89a7
#
_entry.id   03462e561e8d809aa1e3dae80d9d89a7
#
_cell.length_a   1.000
_cell.length_b   1.000
_cell.length_c   1.000
_cell.angle_alpha   90.00
_cell.angle_beta   90.00
_cell.angle_gamma   90.00
#
_symmetry.space_group_name_H-M   'P 1'
#
loop_
_entity.id
_entity.type
_entity.pdbx_description
1 polymer ?
#
loop_
_entity_poly.entity_id
_entity_poly.type
_entity_poly.pdbx_seq_one_letter_code
_entity_poly.pdbx_strand_id
1 'polypeptide(L)'
;MFDRIEAGTYLVAGAITNGHVKVNKINPNTISIISKKLIDMGVKVNVGSDYVEVDATSSDLKAQDIYTEPFPGFPTDMQAQFMTLNTIASGSCTIEETVFENRFQHVSQLRKMGADIVLNKNKASVSGVSNLVGANVSASDLRASASLVLAGLVGKNKTEINDIYHIDRGYECIEEKLNKLGAEIVREPVVY
;
A
#
# COMPACT_ATOMS: atom_id res chain seq x y z
N MET A 1 16.83 14.48 1.14
CA MET A 1 16.11 14.12 -0.12
C MET A 1 14.94 13.27 0.33
N PHE A 2 13.70 13.52 -0.14
CA PHE A 2 12.56 12.68 0.23
C PHE A 2 12.55 11.39 -0.61
N ASP A 3 11.99 10.30 -0.05
CA ASP A 3 11.73 9.07 -0.78
C ASP A 3 10.32 9.11 -1.36
N ARG A 4 10.20 9.03 -2.70
CA ARG A 4 8.92 9.05 -3.42
C ARG A 4 8.06 7.83 -3.13
N ILE A 5 8.67 6.69 -2.81
CA ILE A 5 7.96 5.46 -2.52
C ILE A 5 7.43 5.47 -1.09
N GLU A 6 8.24 5.94 -0.14
CA GLU A 6 7.78 6.18 1.23
C GLU A 6 6.60 7.18 1.23
N ALA A 7 6.74 8.32 0.54
CA ALA A 7 5.68 9.31 0.39
C ALA A 7 4.39 8.69 -0.19
N GLY A 8 4.51 7.93 -1.29
CA GLY A 8 3.38 7.23 -1.90
C GLY A 8 2.72 6.22 -0.97
N THR A 9 3.50 5.52 -0.14
CA THR A 9 2.98 4.56 0.83
C THR A 9 2.10 5.24 1.89
N TYR A 10 2.49 6.43 2.40
CA TYR A 10 1.64 7.18 3.34
C TYR A 10 0.37 7.73 2.68
N LEU A 11 0.42 8.13 1.41
CA LEU A 11 -0.79 8.51 0.67
C LEU A 11 -1.74 7.32 0.51
N VAL A 12 -1.21 6.12 0.22
CA VAL A 12 -2.01 4.89 0.18
C VAL A 12 -2.55 4.54 1.57
N ALA A 13 -1.77 4.76 2.66
CA ALA A 13 -2.27 4.56 4.03
C ALA A 13 -3.49 5.44 4.31
N GLY A 14 -3.46 6.72 3.93
CA GLY A 14 -4.62 7.60 4.03
C GLY A 14 -5.80 7.11 3.20
N ALA A 15 -5.55 6.66 1.97
CA ALA A 15 -6.60 6.17 1.09
C ALA A 15 -7.27 4.89 1.62
N ILE A 16 -6.48 3.90 2.07
CA ILE A 16 -7.01 2.59 2.49
C ILE A 16 -7.80 2.67 3.80
N THR A 17 -7.47 3.63 4.68
CA THR A 17 -8.12 3.82 5.98
C THR A 17 -9.30 4.80 5.94
N ASN A 18 -9.74 5.24 4.76
CA ASN A 18 -10.71 6.31 4.59
C ASN A 18 -10.31 7.58 5.37
N GLY A 19 -9.02 7.86 5.40
CA GLY A 19 -8.42 8.93 6.19
C GLY A 19 -8.05 10.15 5.36
N HIS A 20 -7.37 11.08 6.05
CA HIS A 20 -6.84 12.31 5.47
C HIS A 20 -5.35 12.41 5.80
N VAL A 21 -4.49 12.41 4.78
CA VAL A 21 -3.03 12.45 4.94
C VAL A 21 -2.43 13.48 4.00
N LYS A 22 -1.54 14.31 4.55
CA LYS A 22 -0.76 15.29 3.80
C LYS A 22 0.73 15.00 3.95
N VAL A 23 1.41 14.82 2.82
CA VAL A 23 2.85 14.65 2.75
C VAL A 23 3.48 15.94 2.25
N ASN A 24 4.30 16.58 3.09
CA ASN A 24 4.94 17.86 2.81
C ASN A 24 6.41 17.69 2.42
N LYS A 25 7.01 18.76 1.89
CA LYS A 25 8.43 18.85 1.50
C LYS A 25 8.83 17.81 0.46
N ILE A 26 7.95 17.57 -0.50
CA ILE A 26 8.17 16.68 -1.64
C ILE A 26 8.08 17.46 -2.94
N ASN A 27 8.65 16.90 -4.01
CA ASN A 27 8.35 17.36 -5.37
C ASN A 27 7.17 16.57 -5.94
N PRO A 28 5.97 17.15 -6.06
CA PRO A 28 4.77 16.43 -6.50
C PRO A 28 4.90 15.77 -7.89
N ASN A 29 5.72 16.35 -8.78
CA ASN A 29 5.91 15.79 -10.12
C ASN A 29 6.53 14.40 -10.09
N THR A 30 7.33 14.06 -9.07
CA THR A 30 7.98 12.75 -8.96
C THR A 30 7.04 11.63 -8.54
N ILE A 31 5.85 11.97 -8.03
CA ILE A 31 4.80 11.04 -7.60
C ILE A 31 3.48 11.26 -8.36
N SER A 32 3.53 11.99 -9.47
CA SER A 32 2.33 12.33 -10.26
C SER A 32 1.54 11.11 -10.72
N ILE A 33 2.22 10.04 -11.13
CA ILE A 33 1.56 8.79 -11.55
C ILE A 33 0.84 8.09 -10.38
N ILE A 34 1.40 8.17 -9.15
CA ILE A 34 0.78 7.65 -7.94
C ILE A 34 -0.47 8.47 -7.61
N SER A 35 -0.33 9.80 -7.61
CA SER A 35 -1.45 10.72 -7.38
C SER A 35 -2.59 10.51 -8.39
N LYS A 36 -2.23 10.37 -9.68
CA LYS A 36 -3.21 10.08 -10.74
C LYS A 36 -3.95 8.78 -10.47
N LYS A 37 -3.23 7.70 -10.12
CA LYS A 37 -3.86 6.41 -9.86
C LYS A 37 -4.80 6.45 -8.65
N LEU A 38 -4.47 7.19 -7.60
CA LEU A 38 -5.37 7.42 -6.46
C LEU A 38 -6.64 8.18 -6.88
N ILE A 39 -6.51 9.19 -7.75
CA ILE A 39 -7.67 9.90 -8.33
C ILE A 39 -8.55 8.93 -9.14
N ASP A 40 -7.95 8.10 -9.99
CA ASP A 40 -8.67 7.10 -10.80
C ASP A 40 -9.43 6.10 -9.91
N MET A 41 -8.91 5.81 -8.70
CA MET A 41 -9.56 4.98 -7.68
C MET A 41 -10.66 5.71 -6.89
N GLY A 42 -10.90 7.00 -7.15
CA GLY A 42 -11.95 7.79 -6.50
C GLY A 42 -11.50 8.57 -5.27
N VAL A 43 -10.20 8.63 -4.99
CA VAL A 43 -9.65 9.41 -3.88
C VAL A 43 -9.52 10.87 -4.30
N LYS A 44 -9.94 11.80 -3.43
CA LYS A 44 -9.67 13.23 -3.63
C LYS A 44 -8.22 13.52 -3.32
N VAL A 45 -7.49 14.08 -4.30
CA VAL A 45 -6.08 14.41 -4.18
C VAL A 45 -5.86 15.90 -4.46
N ASN A 46 -5.25 16.61 -3.52
CA ASN A 46 -4.82 17.99 -3.67
C ASN A 46 -3.31 18.04 -3.83
N VAL A 47 -2.85 18.75 -4.87
CA VAL A 47 -1.42 18.91 -5.19
C VAL A 47 -1.03 20.35 -5.04
N GLY A 48 -0.07 20.63 -4.17
CA GLY A 48 0.51 21.96 -4.00
C GLY A 48 1.89 22.09 -4.63
N SER A 49 2.61 23.14 -4.29
CA SER A 49 3.97 23.38 -4.81
C SER A 49 5.00 22.40 -4.25
N ASP A 50 4.82 21.97 -2.99
CA ASP A 50 5.75 21.11 -2.25
C ASP A 50 5.05 20.05 -1.39
N TYR A 51 3.79 19.75 -1.70
CA TYR A 51 3.01 18.73 -0.99
C TYR A 51 2.04 18.00 -1.91
N VAL A 52 1.64 16.82 -1.47
CA VAL A 52 0.46 16.09 -1.96
C VAL A 52 -0.37 15.67 -0.75
N GLU A 53 -1.67 15.82 -0.86
CA GLU A 53 -2.66 15.54 0.18
C GLU A 53 -3.75 14.66 -0.39
N VAL A 54 -4.11 13.61 0.34
CA VAL A 54 -5.25 12.74 0.05
C VAL A 54 -6.33 12.93 1.10
N ASP A 55 -7.57 12.99 0.66
CA ASP A 55 -8.75 12.99 1.49
C ASP A 55 -9.69 11.89 0.99
N ALA A 56 -9.69 10.76 1.70
CA ALA A 56 -10.50 9.60 1.39
C ALA A 56 -11.72 9.45 2.33
N THR A 57 -11.98 10.42 3.21
CA THR A 57 -13.03 10.36 4.24
C THR A 57 -14.44 10.12 3.69
N SER A 58 -14.66 10.44 2.42
CA SER A 58 -15.94 10.22 1.71
C SER A 58 -15.73 9.46 0.40
N SER A 59 -14.61 8.77 0.25
CA SER A 59 -14.28 8.05 -0.99
C SER A 59 -14.95 6.68 -1.04
N ASP A 60 -15.48 6.35 -2.21
CA ASP A 60 -15.89 4.99 -2.57
C ASP A 60 -14.79 4.42 -3.49
N LEU A 61 -13.88 3.66 -2.91
CA LEU A 61 -12.73 3.14 -3.63
C LEU A 61 -13.16 2.18 -4.74
N LYS A 62 -12.69 2.44 -5.96
CA LYS A 62 -12.93 1.62 -7.15
C LYS A 62 -11.65 0.93 -7.58
N ALA A 63 -11.74 -0.36 -7.83
CA ALA A 63 -10.60 -1.14 -8.31
C ALA A 63 -10.07 -0.59 -9.65
N GLN A 64 -8.75 -0.50 -9.76
CA GLN A 64 -8.07 0.02 -10.94
C GLN A 64 -6.94 -0.90 -11.37
N ASP A 65 -6.85 -1.15 -12.67
CA ASP A 65 -5.74 -1.88 -13.25
C ASP A 65 -4.42 -1.17 -13.01
N ILE A 66 -3.39 -1.97 -12.71
CA ILE A 66 -2.02 -1.51 -12.52
C ILE A 66 -1.14 -2.22 -13.55
N TYR A 67 -0.34 -1.44 -14.22
CA TYR A 67 0.69 -1.91 -15.13
C TYR A 67 2.00 -1.27 -14.71
N THR A 68 2.97 -2.06 -14.24
CA THR A 68 4.25 -1.50 -13.80
C THR A 68 5.14 -1.21 -15.00
N GLU A 69 5.83 -0.08 -14.96
CA GLU A 69 6.74 0.37 -16.01
C GLU A 69 7.94 1.10 -15.41
N PRO A 70 9.08 1.15 -16.11
CA PRO A 70 10.17 2.05 -15.74
C PRO A 70 9.70 3.51 -15.64
N PHE A 71 10.40 4.28 -14.81
CA PHE A 71 10.11 5.72 -14.69
C PHE A 71 10.07 6.40 -16.09
N PRO A 72 9.05 7.24 -16.40
CA PRO A 72 8.04 7.84 -15.51
C PRO A 72 6.74 7.02 -15.37
N GLY A 73 6.70 5.77 -15.79
CA GLY A 73 5.55 4.89 -15.62
C GLY A 73 5.29 4.50 -14.16
N PHE A 74 4.30 3.61 -13.94
CA PHE A 74 3.91 3.19 -12.60
C PHE A 74 5.01 2.34 -11.96
N PRO A 75 5.57 2.76 -10.80
CA PRO A 75 6.74 2.10 -10.24
C PRO A 75 6.40 0.72 -9.65
N THR A 76 7.20 -0.29 -9.99
CA THR A 76 7.12 -1.62 -9.40
C THR A 76 7.18 -1.59 -7.86
N ASP A 77 7.86 -0.59 -7.28
CA ASP A 77 7.97 -0.40 -5.83
C ASP A 77 6.67 0.06 -5.15
N MET A 78 5.65 0.45 -5.90
CA MET A 78 4.30 0.75 -5.40
C MET A 78 3.27 -0.34 -5.72
N GLN A 79 3.67 -1.37 -6.46
CA GLN A 79 2.78 -2.44 -6.91
C GLN A 79 2.09 -3.14 -5.72
N ALA A 80 2.83 -3.54 -4.69
CA ALA A 80 2.30 -4.25 -3.53
C ALA A 80 1.31 -3.39 -2.70
N GLN A 81 1.63 -2.10 -2.51
CA GLN A 81 0.77 -1.16 -1.79
C GLN A 81 -0.58 -0.94 -2.52
N PHE A 82 -0.53 -0.75 -3.84
CA PHE A 82 -1.75 -0.61 -4.64
C PHE A 82 -2.51 -1.92 -4.80
N MET A 83 -1.84 -3.07 -4.80
CA MET A 83 -2.52 -4.36 -4.72
C MET A 83 -3.34 -4.44 -3.42
N THR A 84 -2.74 -4.09 -2.28
CA THR A 84 -3.45 -4.07 -1.00
C THR A 84 -4.64 -3.11 -1.03
N LEU A 85 -4.49 -1.90 -1.58
CA LEU A 85 -5.59 -0.96 -1.74
C LEU A 85 -6.73 -1.54 -2.59
N ASN A 86 -6.40 -2.24 -3.68
CA ASN A 86 -7.38 -2.88 -4.56
C ASN A 86 -8.13 -4.04 -3.87
N THR A 87 -7.55 -4.68 -2.83
CA THR A 87 -8.25 -5.78 -2.13
C THR A 87 -9.51 -5.35 -1.41
N ILE A 88 -9.66 -4.07 -1.09
CA ILE A 88 -10.85 -3.52 -0.41
C ILE A 88 -11.64 -2.54 -1.29
N ALA A 89 -11.18 -2.29 -2.51
CA ALA A 89 -11.88 -1.44 -3.46
C ALA A 89 -13.05 -2.17 -4.14
N SER A 90 -14.10 -1.46 -4.50
CA SER A 90 -15.23 -2.05 -5.20
C SER A 90 -14.85 -2.45 -6.64
N GLY A 91 -15.26 -3.66 -7.05
CA GLY A 91 -14.98 -4.23 -8.37
C GLY A 91 -13.76 -5.16 -8.38
N SER A 92 -13.20 -5.36 -9.56
CA SER A 92 -12.02 -6.22 -9.79
C SER A 92 -11.05 -5.52 -10.72
N CYS A 93 -9.77 -5.86 -10.60
CA CYS A 93 -8.72 -5.32 -11.45
C CYS A 93 -7.66 -6.37 -11.79
N THR A 94 -6.83 -6.05 -12.76
CA THR A 94 -5.62 -6.79 -13.11
C THR A 94 -4.40 -5.98 -12.75
N ILE A 95 -3.45 -6.61 -12.08
CA ILE A 95 -2.13 -6.04 -11.80
C ILE A 95 -1.11 -6.83 -12.60
N GLU A 96 -0.41 -6.17 -13.52
CA GLU A 96 0.62 -6.77 -14.34
C GLU A 96 1.99 -6.22 -13.96
N GLU A 97 2.88 -7.11 -13.55
CA GLU A 97 4.27 -6.79 -13.21
C GLU A 97 5.17 -7.06 -14.40
N THR A 98 5.81 -6.01 -14.94
CA THR A 98 6.65 -6.11 -16.13
C THR A 98 8.11 -5.73 -15.90
N VAL A 99 8.43 -5.23 -14.70
CA VAL A 99 9.75 -4.67 -14.39
C VAL A 99 10.58 -5.65 -13.55
N PHE A 100 9.93 -6.34 -12.60
CA PHE A 100 10.64 -7.17 -11.63
C PHE A 100 10.04 -8.58 -11.54
N GLU A 101 10.85 -9.57 -11.80
CA GLU A 101 10.43 -10.97 -11.70
C GLU A 101 10.12 -11.35 -10.23
N ASN A 102 9.16 -12.25 -10.04
CA ASN A 102 8.76 -12.80 -8.72
C ASN A 102 8.33 -11.76 -7.67
N ARG A 103 7.69 -10.66 -8.10
CA ARG A 103 7.26 -9.56 -7.22
C ARG A 103 5.95 -9.82 -6.45
N PHE A 104 5.35 -11.00 -6.54
CA PHE A 104 4.06 -11.34 -5.92
C PHE A 104 4.16 -12.15 -4.63
N GLN A 105 5.31 -12.15 -3.94
CA GLN A 105 5.51 -12.95 -2.73
C GLN A 105 4.53 -12.58 -1.59
N HIS A 106 4.13 -11.31 -1.50
CA HIS A 106 3.16 -10.81 -0.52
C HIS A 106 1.74 -11.36 -0.72
N VAL A 107 1.41 -11.86 -1.90
CA VAL A 107 0.05 -12.35 -2.22
C VAL A 107 -0.36 -13.51 -1.31
N SER A 108 0.55 -14.43 -1.01
CA SER A 108 0.26 -15.54 -0.10
C SER A 108 -0.13 -15.07 1.30
N GLN A 109 0.45 -13.98 1.76
CA GLN A 109 0.17 -13.38 3.06
C GLN A 109 -1.14 -12.57 3.03
N LEU A 110 -1.39 -11.78 1.99
CA LEU A 110 -2.68 -11.09 1.82
C LEU A 110 -3.85 -12.06 1.74
N ARG A 111 -3.66 -13.23 1.10
CA ARG A 111 -4.69 -14.30 1.09
C ARG A 111 -4.99 -14.85 2.50
N LYS A 112 -4.00 -14.96 3.39
CA LYS A 112 -4.23 -15.32 4.81
C LYS A 112 -5.11 -14.26 5.50
N MET A 113 -5.04 -13.02 5.07
CA MET A 113 -5.87 -11.92 5.55
C MET A 113 -7.24 -11.85 4.84
N GLY A 114 -7.58 -12.83 4.00
CA GLY A 114 -8.87 -12.91 3.31
C GLY A 114 -8.95 -12.18 1.97
N ALA A 115 -7.84 -11.71 1.41
CA ALA A 115 -7.83 -11.10 0.09
C ALA A 115 -8.14 -12.12 -1.01
N ASP A 116 -8.99 -11.73 -1.97
CA ASP A 116 -9.31 -12.51 -3.16
C ASP A 116 -8.37 -12.09 -4.32
N ILE A 117 -7.32 -12.86 -4.49
CA ILE A 117 -6.27 -12.62 -5.49
C ILE A 117 -5.97 -13.92 -6.21
N VAL A 118 -5.96 -13.92 -7.53
CA VAL A 118 -5.56 -15.05 -8.37
C VAL A 118 -4.31 -14.69 -9.17
N LEU A 119 -3.26 -15.49 -9.04
CA LEU A 119 -2.00 -15.28 -9.77
C LEU A 119 -1.96 -16.11 -11.05
N ASN A 120 -1.50 -15.48 -12.12
CA ASN A 120 -1.17 -16.13 -13.38
C ASN A 120 0.09 -15.51 -13.97
N LYS A 121 1.23 -16.18 -13.75
CA LYS A 121 2.57 -15.70 -14.16
C LYS A 121 2.87 -14.30 -13.57
N ASN A 122 3.04 -13.31 -14.43
CA ASN A 122 3.31 -11.92 -14.08
C ASN A 122 2.05 -11.07 -13.89
N LYS A 123 0.87 -11.71 -13.78
CA LYS A 123 -0.42 -11.03 -13.58
C LYS A 123 -1.10 -11.53 -12.31
N ALA A 124 -1.73 -10.61 -11.62
CA ALA A 124 -2.62 -10.88 -10.50
C ALA A 124 -4.02 -10.31 -10.81
N SER A 125 -5.04 -11.14 -10.74
CA SER A 125 -6.43 -10.67 -10.72
C SER A 125 -6.84 -10.48 -9.26
N VAL A 126 -7.29 -9.28 -8.92
CA VAL A 126 -7.68 -8.89 -7.56
C VAL A 126 -9.15 -8.53 -7.57
N SER A 127 -9.94 -9.18 -6.71
CA SER A 127 -11.34 -8.83 -6.48
C SER A 127 -11.47 -8.19 -5.10
N GLY A 128 -12.16 -7.06 -5.02
CA GLY A 128 -12.39 -6.37 -3.77
C GLY A 128 -13.25 -7.19 -2.82
N VAL A 129 -12.83 -7.22 -1.54
CA VAL A 129 -13.58 -7.88 -0.47
C VAL A 129 -14.13 -6.84 0.51
N SER A 130 -15.20 -7.18 1.20
CA SER A 130 -15.81 -6.26 2.16
C SER A 130 -14.91 -5.92 3.34
N ASN A 131 -14.01 -6.83 3.73
CA ASN A 131 -13.06 -6.63 4.83
C ASN A 131 -11.89 -7.59 4.68
N LEU A 132 -10.70 -7.13 5.08
CA LEU A 132 -9.60 -8.01 5.44
C LEU A 132 -9.74 -8.43 6.91
N VAL A 133 -9.11 -9.54 7.28
CA VAL A 133 -9.08 -10.06 8.65
C VAL A 133 -7.65 -10.05 9.18
N GLY A 134 -7.49 -9.80 10.46
CA GLY A 134 -6.21 -9.91 11.12
C GLY A 134 -5.66 -11.33 11.05
N ALA A 135 -4.37 -11.47 10.80
CA ALA A 135 -3.69 -12.75 10.69
C ALA A 135 -2.23 -12.65 11.15
N ASN A 136 -1.63 -13.81 11.39
CA ASN A 136 -0.18 -13.92 11.56
C ASN A 136 0.46 -14.09 10.18
N VAL A 137 1.23 -13.09 9.76
CA VAL A 137 1.85 -12.98 8.43
C VAL A 137 3.34 -12.71 8.55
N SER A 138 4.12 -13.05 7.54
CA SER A 138 5.57 -12.81 7.50
C SER A 138 5.94 -11.97 6.30
N ALA A 139 6.74 -10.96 6.54
CA ALA A 139 7.30 -10.11 5.49
C ALA A 139 8.43 -10.86 4.76
N SER A 140 8.40 -10.86 3.43
CA SER A 140 9.40 -11.50 2.59
C SER A 140 10.45 -10.53 2.03
N ASP A 141 10.08 -9.27 1.94
CA ASP A 141 10.91 -8.19 1.41
C ASP A 141 10.36 -6.81 1.85
N LEU A 142 11.08 -5.75 1.51
CA LEU A 142 10.75 -4.38 1.88
C LEU A 142 9.34 -3.95 1.44
N ARG A 143 8.93 -4.26 0.20
CA ARG A 143 7.64 -3.81 -0.36
C ARG A 143 6.49 -4.69 0.11
N ALA A 144 6.74 -5.99 0.25
CA ALA A 144 5.82 -6.90 0.92
C ALA A 144 5.54 -6.44 2.34
N SER A 145 6.57 -6.08 3.11
CA SER A 145 6.41 -5.56 4.47
C SER A 145 5.47 -4.36 4.53
N ALA A 146 5.72 -3.34 3.68
CA ALA A 146 4.89 -2.14 3.63
C ALA A 146 3.42 -2.46 3.27
N SER A 147 3.19 -3.37 2.32
CA SER A 147 1.84 -3.78 1.92
C SER A 147 1.09 -4.50 3.04
N LEU A 148 1.78 -5.34 3.84
CA LEU A 148 1.20 -6.02 4.98
C LEU A 148 0.88 -5.07 6.14
N VAL A 149 1.70 -4.04 6.36
CA VAL A 149 1.38 -2.97 7.31
C VAL A 149 0.09 -2.26 6.89
N LEU A 150 -0.04 -1.87 5.61
CA LEU A 150 -1.25 -1.24 5.09
C LEU A 150 -2.49 -2.14 5.25
N ALA A 151 -2.35 -3.45 4.95
CA ALA A 151 -3.42 -4.42 5.16
C ALA A 151 -3.82 -4.53 6.63
N GLY A 152 -2.83 -4.50 7.54
CA GLY A 152 -3.04 -4.53 8.98
C GLY A 152 -3.83 -3.33 9.51
N LEU A 153 -3.65 -2.13 8.92
CA LEU A 153 -4.40 -0.93 9.30
C LEU A 153 -5.92 -1.06 9.13
N VAL A 154 -6.38 -1.94 8.23
CA VAL A 154 -7.80 -2.13 7.90
C VAL A 154 -8.31 -3.54 8.18
N GLY A 155 -7.43 -4.44 8.58
CA GLY A 155 -7.78 -5.81 8.97
C GLY A 155 -8.61 -5.82 10.25
N LYS A 156 -9.74 -6.55 10.25
CA LYS A 156 -10.49 -6.78 11.48
C LYS A 156 -9.68 -7.67 12.44
N ASN A 157 -9.62 -7.30 13.70
CA ASN A 157 -8.81 -7.93 14.73
C ASN A 157 -7.30 -7.67 14.57
N LYS A 158 -6.48 -8.27 15.47
CA LYS A 158 -5.04 -8.09 15.50
C LYS A 158 -4.38 -8.73 14.27
N THR A 159 -3.50 -7.97 13.62
CA THR A 159 -2.56 -8.49 12.63
C THR A 159 -1.16 -8.52 13.27
N GLU A 160 -0.47 -9.64 13.14
CA GLU A 160 0.90 -9.80 13.61
C GLU A 160 1.80 -10.01 12.40
N ILE A 161 2.81 -9.13 12.26
CA ILE A 161 3.72 -9.15 11.12
C ILE A 161 5.11 -9.53 11.62
N ASN A 162 5.61 -10.67 11.17
CA ASN A 162 6.93 -11.18 11.49
C ASN A 162 7.96 -10.78 10.42
N ASP A 163 9.25 -10.99 10.71
CA ASP A 163 10.37 -10.72 9.80
C ASP A 163 10.46 -9.25 9.36
N ILE A 164 10.05 -8.35 10.25
CA ILE A 164 9.91 -6.90 9.97
C ILE A 164 11.22 -6.16 9.70
N TYR A 165 12.38 -6.79 9.94
CA TYR A 165 13.70 -6.20 9.63
C TYR A 165 13.83 -5.78 8.16
N HIS A 166 13.02 -6.34 7.27
CA HIS A 166 12.97 -5.92 5.88
C HIS A 166 12.47 -4.49 5.72
N ILE A 167 11.51 -4.04 6.56
CA ILE A 167 10.91 -2.72 6.43
C ILE A 167 11.87 -1.61 6.84
N ASP A 168 12.76 -1.88 7.79
CA ASP A 168 13.73 -0.91 8.30
C ASP A 168 14.76 -0.46 7.26
N ARG A 169 14.87 -1.19 6.16
CA ARG A 169 15.75 -0.84 5.04
C ARG A 169 15.28 0.35 4.21
N GLY A 170 14.02 0.74 4.31
CA GLY A 170 13.46 1.81 3.50
C GLY A 170 12.35 2.62 4.15
N TYR A 171 11.97 2.30 5.39
CA TYR A 171 10.99 3.05 6.16
C TYR A 171 11.53 3.31 7.58
N GLU A 172 11.91 4.55 7.84
CA GLU A 172 12.37 4.95 9.16
C GLU A 172 11.21 5.02 10.14
N CYS A 173 11.22 4.15 11.17
CA CYS A 173 10.23 4.12 12.26
C CYS A 173 8.79 4.24 11.75
N ILE A 174 8.39 3.37 10.82
CA ILE A 174 7.06 3.43 10.17
C ILE A 174 5.93 3.38 11.19
N GLU A 175 6.09 2.58 12.26
CA GLU A 175 5.14 2.45 13.35
C GLU A 175 4.93 3.78 14.07
N GLU A 176 5.99 4.52 14.37
CA GLU A 176 5.88 5.82 15.04
C GLU A 176 5.20 6.87 14.15
N LYS A 177 5.54 6.89 12.86
CA LYS A 177 4.95 7.82 11.89
C LYS A 177 3.46 7.54 11.70
N LEU A 178 3.07 6.27 11.54
CA LEU A 178 1.66 5.88 11.40
C LEU A 178 0.88 6.11 12.68
N ASN A 179 1.46 5.86 13.87
CA ASN A 179 0.82 6.16 15.15
C ASN A 179 0.56 7.67 15.33
N LYS A 180 1.45 8.54 14.86
CA LYS A 180 1.21 10.00 14.83
C LYS A 180 0.07 10.41 13.89
N LEU A 181 -0.26 9.56 12.92
CA LEU A 181 -1.40 9.72 12.03
C LEU A 181 -2.69 9.05 12.54
N GLY A 182 -2.65 8.43 13.73
CA GLY A 182 -3.82 7.83 14.38
C GLY A 182 -3.93 6.31 14.24
N ALA A 183 -2.90 5.62 13.74
CA ALA A 183 -2.85 4.16 13.77
C ALA A 183 -2.55 3.64 15.20
N GLU A 184 -2.79 2.35 15.42
CA GLU A 184 -2.43 1.63 16.64
C GLU A 184 -1.47 0.49 16.28
N ILE A 185 -0.18 0.80 16.23
CA ILE A 185 0.88 -0.15 15.89
C ILE A 185 1.87 -0.23 17.04
N VAL A 186 2.22 -1.46 17.45
CA VAL A 186 3.25 -1.72 18.46
C VAL A 186 4.35 -2.56 17.81
N ARG A 187 5.58 -2.13 17.97
CA ARG A 187 6.75 -2.94 17.64
C ARG A 187 7.17 -3.71 18.89
N GLU A 188 7.08 -5.03 18.84
CA GLU A 188 7.52 -5.90 19.90
C GLU A 188 8.99 -6.34 19.65
N PRO A 189 9.83 -6.42 20.71
CA PRO A 189 11.18 -6.95 20.56
C PRO A 189 11.11 -8.44 20.17
N VAL A 190 12.02 -8.88 19.30
CA VAL A 190 12.16 -10.31 19.01
C VAL A 190 12.70 -10.98 20.27
N VAL A 191 11.91 -11.84 20.88
CA VAL A 191 12.35 -12.71 22.00
C VAL A 191 12.98 -13.94 21.34
N TYR A 192 14.30 -14.08 21.48
CA TYR A 192 15.06 -15.26 21.03
C TYR A 192 15.00 -16.36 22.09
#